data_f5a10c6e6f0b01f55bc19234ada88836
#
_entry.id   f5a10c6e6f0b01f55bc19234ada88836
#
_cell.length_a   1.000
_cell.length_b   1.000
_cell.length_c   1.000
_cell.angle_alpha   90.00
_cell.angle_beta   90.00
_cell.angle_gamma   90.00
#
_symmetry.space_group_name_H-M   'P 1'
#
loop_
_entity.id
_entity.type
_entity.pdbx_description
1 polymer ?
#
loop_
_entity_poly.entity_id
_entity_poly.type
_entity_poly.pdbx_seq_one_letter_code
_entity_poly.pdbx_strand_id
1 'polypeptide(L)'
;MKKKLNPAGVILTILLIASYAFCVVMNFGMMMDNRHGRIRYCLLSSGLFLIVAFAYALYKRRNKKPLVFGTVFWSLSLVCSLLILLMNTSYNDWMSLTYFLMMLFTPPCFGVAVAFKNYSNTLYFAALIAVPAAELIFHIILLAVRKRVKK
;
A
#
# COMPACT_ATOMS: atom_id res chain seq x y z
N MET A 1 34.18 13.03 -2.15
CA MET A 1 33.37 12.98 -3.39
C MET A 1 31.90 13.26 -3.05
N LYS A 2 31.35 14.42 -3.45
CA LYS A 2 29.92 14.73 -3.28
C LYS A 2 29.11 13.86 -4.27
N LYS A 3 28.28 12.95 -3.74
CA LYS A 3 27.36 12.14 -4.55
C LYS A 3 26.41 13.10 -5.28
N LYS A 4 26.55 13.23 -6.60
CA LYS A 4 25.60 14.02 -7.42
C LYS A 4 24.19 13.50 -7.16
N LEU A 5 23.32 14.32 -6.57
CA LEU A 5 21.91 14.02 -6.38
C LEU A 5 21.29 13.80 -7.77
N ASN A 6 20.73 12.62 -7.98
CA ASN A 6 20.01 12.32 -9.23
C ASN A 6 18.60 12.95 -9.14
N PRO A 7 18.29 14.00 -9.93
CA PRO A 7 17.05 14.75 -9.81
C PRO A 7 15.82 13.87 -10.02
N ALA A 8 15.85 12.91 -10.95
CA ALA A 8 14.75 11.98 -11.18
C ALA A 8 14.44 11.12 -9.94
N GLY A 9 15.47 10.70 -9.21
CA GLY A 9 15.29 9.94 -7.97
C GLY A 9 14.67 10.75 -6.84
N VAL A 10 14.97 12.05 -6.78
CA VAL A 10 14.36 12.97 -5.81
C VAL A 10 12.90 13.22 -6.15
N ILE A 11 12.59 13.52 -7.41
CA ILE A 11 11.22 13.74 -7.90
C ILE A 11 10.34 12.51 -7.62
N LEU A 12 10.79 11.30 -7.97
CA LEU A 12 10.04 10.07 -7.70
C LEU A 12 9.80 9.83 -6.19
N THR A 13 10.77 10.20 -5.34
CA THR A 13 10.59 10.07 -3.89
C THR A 13 9.53 11.06 -3.37
N ILE A 14 9.56 12.31 -3.86
CA ILE A 14 8.55 13.32 -3.51
C ILE A 14 7.16 12.86 -3.99
N LEU A 15 7.05 12.38 -5.22
CA LEU A 15 5.79 11.87 -5.78
C LEU A 15 5.25 10.68 -4.97
N LEU A 16 6.12 9.77 -4.52
CA LEU A 16 5.72 8.64 -3.69
C LEU A 16 5.13 9.11 -2.35
N ILE A 17 5.80 10.04 -1.68
CA ILE A 17 5.32 10.59 -0.40
C ILE A 17 4.00 11.35 -0.60
N ALA A 18 3.93 12.21 -1.62
CA ALA A 18 2.75 13.00 -1.90
C ALA A 18 1.54 12.14 -2.29
N SER A 19 1.75 11.12 -3.15
CA SER A 19 0.68 10.18 -3.53
C SER A 19 0.21 9.33 -2.37
N TYR A 20 1.12 8.94 -1.45
CA TYR A 20 0.74 8.22 -0.24
C TYR A 20 -0.09 9.10 0.70
N ALA A 21 0.37 10.32 0.99
CA ALA A 21 -0.37 11.26 1.83
C ALA A 21 -1.77 11.56 1.25
N PHE A 22 -1.86 11.78 -0.06
CA PHE A 22 -3.13 11.95 -0.77
C PHE A 22 -4.03 10.71 -0.64
N CYS A 23 -3.46 9.51 -0.81
CA CYS A 23 -4.16 8.25 -0.64
C CYS A 23 -4.72 8.10 0.79
N VAL A 24 -3.91 8.38 1.82
CA VAL A 24 -4.36 8.34 3.22
C VAL A 24 -5.51 9.31 3.45
N VAL A 25 -5.37 10.58 3.05
CA VAL A 25 -6.42 11.61 3.25
C VAL A 25 -7.74 11.23 2.57
N MET A 26 -7.67 10.73 1.33
CA MET A 26 -8.88 10.37 0.58
C MET A 26 -9.58 9.12 1.13
N ASN A 27 -8.81 8.14 1.59
CA ASN A 27 -9.36 6.91 2.13
C ASN A 27 -9.78 7.03 3.60
N PHE A 28 -9.14 7.92 4.38
CA PHE A 28 -9.42 8.09 5.81
C PHE A 28 -10.90 8.36 6.09
N GLY A 29 -11.52 9.31 5.37
CA GLY A 29 -12.93 9.64 5.55
C GLY A 29 -13.89 8.48 5.25
N MET A 30 -13.54 7.61 4.29
CA MET A 30 -14.32 6.41 3.96
C MET A 30 -14.12 5.29 4.98
N MET A 31 -12.92 5.14 5.52
CA MET A 31 -12.61 4.16 6.56
C MET A 31 -13.35 4.47 7.86
N MET A 32 -13.54 5.77 8.17
CA MET A 32 -14.19 6.22 9.41
C MET A 32 -15.71 6.33 9.30
N ASP A 33 -16.24 6.80 8.19
CA ASP A 33 -17.61 7.34 8.09
C ASP A 33 -18.51 6.58 7.08
N ASN A 34 -17.98 5.55 6.44
CA ASN A 34 -18.70 4.67 5.48
C ASN A 34 -19.51 5.43 4.40
N ARG A 35 -19.12 6.68 4.05
CA ARG A 35 -19.85 7.53 3.10
C ARG A 35 -19.68 7.05 1.67
N HIS A 36 -20.70 6.44 1.11
CA HIS A 36 -20.70 5.82 -0.23
C HIS A 36 -20.35 6.75 -1.40
N GLY A 37 -20.49 8.07 -1.25
CA GLY A 37 -20.29 9.03 -2.35
C GLY A 37 -18.84 9.24 -2.84
N ARG A 38 -17.83 8.69 -2.14
CA ARG A 38 -16.40 8.97 -2.42
C ARG A 38 -15.62 7.79 -2.97
N ILE A 39 -16.27 6.67 -3.32
CA ILE A 39 -15.60 5.43 -3.80
C ILE A 39 -14.65 5.71 -4.97
N ARG A 40 -15.06 6.54 -5.94
CA ARG A 40 -14.25 6.89 -7.12
C ARG A 40 -12.93 7.59 -6.73
N TYR A 41 -12.97 8.50 -5.76
CA TYR A 41 -11.79 9.22 -5.30
C TYR A 41 -10.84 8.31 -4.51
N CYS A 42 -11.38 7.38 -3.71
CA CYS A 42 -10.61 6.38 -3.01
C CYS A 42 -9.89 5.44 -3.99
N LEU A 43 -10.60 4.95 -5.01
CA LEU A 43 -10.01 4.12 -6.06
C LEU A 43 -8.92 4.84 -6.83
N LEU A 44 -9.17 6.09 -7.26
CA LEU A 44 -8.19 6.90 -7.99
C LEU A 44 -6.95 7.20 -7.17
N SER A 45 -7.10 7.58 -5.90
CA SER A 45 -5.96 7.89 -5.03
C SER A 45 -5.12 6.64 -4.73
N SER A 46 -5.76 5.50 -4.51
CA SER A 46 -5.07 4.21 -4.31
C SER A 46 -4.37 3.75 -5.59
N GLY A 47 -5.04 3.84 -6.74
CA GLY A 47 -4.46 3.49 -8.04
C GLY A 47 -3.24 4.37 -8.38
N LEU A 48 -3.35 5.67 -8.14
CA LEU A 48 -2.22 6.60 -8.33
C LEU A 48 -1.03 6.23 -7.46
N PHE A 49 -1.26 5.97 -6.17
CA PHE A 49 -0.19 5.54 -5.27
C PHE A 49 0.46 4.24 -5.72
N LEU A 50 -0.33 3.22 -6.10
CA LEU A 50 0.20 1.93 -6.56
C LEU A 50 1.08 2.09 -7.82
N ILE A 51 0.65 2.90 -8.80
CA ILE A 51 1.44 3.18 -10.00
C ILE A 51 2.77 3.86 -9.64
N VAL A 52 2.74 4.87 -8.75
CA VAL A 52 3.95 5.57 -8.34
C VAL A 52 4.87 4.67 -7.53
N ALA A 53 4.33 3.83 -6.63
CA ALA A 53 5.09 2.87 -5.82
C ALA A 53 5.78 1.83 -6.71
N PHE A 54 5.07 1.28 -7.70
CA PHE A 54 5.61 0.35 -8.69
C PHE A 54 6.74 0.99 -9.52
N ALA A 55 6.50 2.20 -10.07
CA ALA A 55 7.52 2.95 -10.82
C ALA A 55 8.77 3.25 -9.96
N TYR A 56 8.56 3.63 -8.70
CA TYR A 56 9.64 3.88 -7.75
C TYR A 56 10.46 2.61 -7.46
N ALA A 57 9.81 1.48 -7.23
CA ALA A 57 10.48 0.20 -6.98
C ALA A 57 11.32 -0.23 -8.20
N LEU A 58 10.78 -0.11 -9.42
CA LEU A 58 11.51 -0.38 -10.66
C LEU A 58 12.72 0.55 -10.84
N TYR A 59 12.53 1.85 -10.62
CA TYR A 59 13.62 2.82 -10.71
C TYR A 59 14.73 2.54 -9.69
N LYS A 60 14.37 2.16 -8.47
CA LYS A 60 15.31 1.85 -7.37
C LYS A 60 15.73 0.38 -7.31
N ARG A 61 15.40 -0.45 -8.31
CA ARG A 61 15.68 -1.91 -8.32
C ARG A 61 17.13 -2.29 -8.01
N ARG A 62 18.08 -1.41 -8.32
CA ARG A 62 19.53 -1.62 -8.01
C ARG A 62 19.88 -1.27 -6.57
N ASN A 63 19.02 -0.61 -5.82
CA ASN A 63 19.26 -0.13 -4.48
C ASN A 63 18.57 -1.02 -3.43
N LYS A 64 19.35 -1.63 -2.50
CA LYS A 64 18.78 -2.57 -1.50
C LYS A 64 17.83 -1.87 -0.52
N LYS A 65 18.21 -0.69 -0.03
CA LYS A 65 17.48 0.00 1.06
C LYS A 65 16.00 0.29 0.71
N PRO A 66 15.68 0.93 -0.43
CA PRO A 66 14.29 1.18 -0.80
C PRO A 66 13.48 -0.10 -1.03
N LEU A 67 14.08 -1.15 -1.60
CA LEU A 67 13.39 -2.41 -1.83
C LEU A 67 13.07 -3.13 -0.51
N VAL A 68 14.00 -3.12 0.46
CA VAL A 68 13.75 -3.68 1.80
C VAL A 68 12.66 -2.88 2.50
N PHE A 69 12.71 -1.54 2.43
CA PHE A 69 11.66 -0.69 2.99
C PHE A 69 10.28 -1.01 2.39
N GLY A 70 10.19 -1.12 1.05
CA GLY A 70 8.95 -1.52 0.37
C GLY A 70 8.47 -2.91 0.80
N THR A 71 9.37 -3.89 0.95
CA THR A 71 9.03 -5.22 1.44
C THR A 71 8.44 -5.16 2.85
N VAL A 72 9.06 -4.41 3.76
CA VAL A 72 8.54 -4.24 5.14
C VAL A 72 7.17 -3.55 5.13
N PHE A 73 7.03 -2.46 4.35
CA PHE A 73 5.77 -1.74 4.23
C PHE A 73 4.62 -2.64 3.75
N TRP A 74 4.83 -3.41 2.68
CA TRP A 74 3.81 -4.30 2.12
C TRP A 74 3.54 -5.52 3.01
N SER A 75 4.54 -6.00 3.76
CA SER A 75 4.33 -7.04 4.78
C SER A 75 3.41 -6.53 5.90
N LEU A 76 3.64 -5.32 6.40
CA LEU A 76 2.78 -4.70 7.41
C LEU A 76 1.37 -4.43 6.86
N SER A 77 1.27 -3.97 5.62
CA SER A 77 -0.01 -3.77 4.94
C SER A 77 -0.81 -5.09 4.83
N LEU A 78 -0.14 -6.19 4.48
CA LEU A 78 -0.76 -7.52 4.40
C LEU A 78 -1.23 -8.00 5.77
N VAL A 79 -0.41 -7.86 6.81
CA VAL A 79 -0.79 -8.21 8.19
C VAL A 79 -2.00 -7.41 8.65
N CYS A 80 -2.01 -6.08 8.41
CA CYS A 80 -3.16 -5.23 8.74
C CYS A 80 -4.43 -5.65 7.99
N SER A 81 -4.32 -6.02 6.70
CA SER A 81 -5.46 -6.51 5.91
C SER A 81 -6.02 -7.83 6.44
N LEU A 82 -5.16 -8.74 6.89
CA LEU A 82 -5.58 -9.99 7.53
C LEU A 82 -6.24 -9.74 8.89
N LEU A 83 -5.71 -8.79 9.68
CA LEU A 83 -6.33 -8.39 10.94
C LEU A 83 -7.73 -7.81 10.73
N ILE A 84 -7.95 -6.99 9.70
CA ILE A 84 -9.29 -6.49 9.35
C ILE A 84 -10.26 -7.65 9.06
N LEU A 85 -9.81 -8.67 8.32
CA LEU A 85 -10.63 -9.85 8.04
C LEU A 85 -10.98 -10.59 9.33
N LEU A 86 -10.01 -10.82 10.23
CA LEU A 86 -10.23 -11.50 11.51
C LEU A 86 -11.14 -10.70 12.43
N MET A 87 -10.99 -9.37 12.47
CA MET A 87 -11.83 -8.50 13.31
C MET A 87 -13.27 -8.41 12.81
N ASN A 88 -13.49 -8.56 11.52
CA ASN A 88 -14.87 -8.62 10.96
C ASN A 88 -15.62 -9.86 11.44
N THR A 89 -14.91 -10.89 11.90
CA THR A 89 -15.49 -12.14 12.44
C THR A 89 -15.58 -12.16 13.97
N SER A 90 -14.90 -11.25 14.68
CA SER A 90 -14.80 -11.27 16.14
C SER A 90 -14.80 -9.85 16.70
N TYR A 91 -15.81 -9.52 17.50
CA TYR A 91 -15.92 -8.22 18.18
C TYR A 91 -15.05 -8.26 19.44
N ASN A 92 -13.95 -7.49 19.50
CA ASN A 92 -13.08 -7.43 20.69
C ASN A 92 -12.50 -6.03 20.92
N ASP A 93 -12.34 -5.68 22.21
CA ASP A 93 -11.95 -4.33 22.71
C ASP A 93 -10.51 -3.86 22.41
N TRP A 94 -9.68 -4.68 21.79
CA TRP A 94 -8.30 -4.31 21.37
C TRP A 94 -8.24 -3.36 20.16
N MET A 95 -9.35 -2.68 19.89
CA MET A 95 -9.60 -1.95 18.65
C MET A 95 -8.72 -0.71 18.43
N SER A 96 -8.35 0.07 19.46
CA SER A 96 -7.82 1.42 19.23
C SER A 96 -6.41 1.46 18.62
N LEU A 97 -5.48 0.65 19.12
CA LEU A 97 -4.11 0.59 18.57
C LEU A 97 -4.07 -0.06 17.19
N THR A 98 -4.89 -1.11 17.01
CA THR A 98 -5.02 -1.83 15.75
C THR A 98 -5.60 -0.95 14.65
N TYR A 99 -6.60 -0.11 14.97
CA TYR A 99 -7.15 0.88 14.03
C TYR A 99 -6.10 1.89 13.56
N PHE A 100 -5.26 2.39 14.44
CA PHE A 100 -4.20 3.34 14.05
C PHE A 100 -3.21 2.72 13.05
N LEU A 101 -2.76 1.48 13.30
CA LEU A 101 -1.88 0.75 12.37
C LEU A 101 -2.57 0.45 11.04
N MET A 102 -3.86 0.06 11.08
CA MET A 102 -4.65 -0.15 9.87
C MET A 102 -4.76 1.13 9.06
N MET A 103 -5.01 2.29 9.68
CA MET A 103 -5.07 3.58 9.00
C MET A 103 -3.77 3.99 8.31
N LEU A 104 -2.63 3.53 8.82
CA LEU A 104 -1.33 3.82 8.19
C LEU A 104 -1.01 2.88 7.03
N PHE A 105 -1.34 1.60 7.12
CA PHE A 105 -0.84 0.61 6.16
C PHE A 105 -1.87 0.12 5.15
N THR A 106 -3.17 0.26 5.43
CA THR A 106 -4.23 -0.25 4.53
C THR A 106 -4.79 0.74 3.51
N PRO A 107 -4.63 2.09 3.60
CA PRO A 107 -5.25 3.00 2.64
C PRO A 107 -5.01 2.66 1.17
N PRO A 108 -3.79 2.25 0.74
CA PRO A 108 -3.54 1.88 -0.65
C PRO A 108 -4.36 0.69 -1.13
N CYS A 109 -4.64 -0.26 -0.25
CA CYS A 109 -5.40 -1.48 -0.56
C CYS A 109 -6.90 -1.23 -0.42
N PHE A 110 -7.29 -0.43 0.58
CA PHE A 110 -8.67 -0.11 0.91
C PHE A 110 -9.42 0.54 -0.26
N GLY A 111 -8.83 1.55 -0.92
CA GLY A 111 -9.49 2.23 -2.04
C GLY A 111 -9.75 1.31 -3.23
N VAL A 112 -8.88 0.31 -3.47
CA VAL A 112 -9.12 -0.72 -4.48
C VAL A 112 -10.21 -1.68 -4.00
N ALA A 113 -10.14 -2.14 -2.75
CA ALA A 113 -11.08 -3.10 -2.19
C ALA A 113 -12.50 -2.54 -2.12
N VAL A 114 -12.66 -1.26 -1.73
CA VAL A 114 -13.98 -0.62 -1.59
C VAL A 114 -14.76 -0.56 -2.91
N ALA A 115 -14.07 -0.57 -4.05
CA ALA A 115 -14.73 -0.64 -5.35
C ALA A 115 -15.52 -1.95 -5.54
N PHE A 116 -15.14 -3.01 -4.86
CA PHE A 116 -15.79 -4.32 -4.91
C PHE A 116 -16.83 -4.52 -3.80
N LYS A 117 -16.90 -3.63 -2.80
CA LYS A 117 -17.81 -3.76 -1.65
C LYS A 117 -19.29 -3.87 -2.05
N ASN A 118 -19.69 -3.13 -3.10
CA ASN A 118 -21.07 -3.14 -3.59
C ASN A 118 -21.44 -4.44 -4.35
N TYR A 119 -20.44 -5.22 -4.77
CA TYR A 119 -20.68 -6.48 -5.50
C TYR A 119 -20.69 -7.67 -4.56
N SER A 120 -19.71 -7.75 -3.66
CA SER A 120 -19.59 -8.86 -2.71
C SER A 120 -18.60 -8.53 -1.59
N ASN A 121 -18.95 -8.89 -0.35
CA ASN A 121 -18.02 -8.82 0.79
C ASN A 121 -16.80 -9.72 0.56
N THR A 122 -16.97 -10.88 -0.06
CA THR A 122 -15.86 -11.79 -0.38
C THR A 122 -14.88 -11.14 -1.34
N LEU A 123 -15.36 -10.46 -2.39
CA LEU A 123 -14.50 -9.74 -3.34
C LEU A 123 -13.80 -8.55 -2.69
N TYR A 124 -14.47 -7.85 -1.77
CA TYR A 124 -13.86 -6.78 -0.98
C TYR A 124 -12.65 -7.29 -0.17
N PHE A 125 -12.83 -8.36 0.61
CA PHE A 125 -11.73 -8.92 1.41
C PHE A 125 -10.64 -9.56 0.54
N ALA A 126 -11.02 -10.22 -0.55
CA ALA A 126 -10.06 -10.77 -1.50
C ALA A 126 -9.17 -9.68 -2.10
N ALA A 127 -9.74 -8.54 -2.54
CA ALA A 127 -8.97 -7.42 -3.06
C ALA A 127 -8.09 -6.75 -1.99
N LEU A 128 -8.61 -6.62 -0.75
CA LEU A 128 -7.88 -6.05 0.37
C LEU A 128 -6.60 -6.84 0.71
N ILE A 129 -6.61 -8.15 0.50
CA ILE A 129 -5.47 -9.04 0.74
C ILE A 129 -4.61 -9.19 -0.53
N ALA A 130 -5.22 -9.31 -1.70
CA ALA A 130 -4.50 -9.57 -2.95
C ALA A 130 -3.55 -8.43 -3.35
N VAL A 131 -3.95 -7.17 -3.12
CA VAL A 131 -3.12 -6.01 -3.48
C VAL A 131 -1.79 -6.00 -2.71
N PRO A 132 -1.76 -6.03 -1.36
CA PRO A 132 -0.49 -6.03 -0.65
C PRO A 132 0.31 -7.32 -0.86
N ALA A 133 -0.34 -8.47 -1.08
CA ALA A 133 0.33 -9.71 -1.40
C ALA A 133 1.07 -9.63 -2.76
N ALA A 134 0.42 -9.10 -3.80
CA ALA A 134 1.02 -8.93 -5.12
C ALA A 134 2.23 -7.96 -5.07
N GLU A 135 2.10 -6.84 -4.38
CA GLU A 135 3.19 -5.87 -4.21
C GLU A 135 4.34 -6.44 -3.38
N LEU A 136 4.04 -7.21 -2.34
CA LEU A 136 5.06 -7.90 -1.55
C LEU A 136 5.86 -8.90 -2.40
N ILE A 137 5.17 -9.75 -3.17
CA ILE A 137 5.79 -10.71 -4.09
C ILE A 137 6.67 -9.97 -5.11
N PHE A 138 6.17 -8.88 -5.69
CA PHE A 138 6.93 -8.07 -6.63
C PHE A 138 8.23 -7.54 -6.01
N HIS A 139 8.20 -6.99 -4.79
CA HIS A 139 9.39 -6.50 -4.10
C HIS A 139 10.38 -7.62 -3.76
N ILE A 140 9.90 -8.80 -3.37
CA ILE A 140 10.74 -9.99 -3.12
C ILE A 140 11.43 -10.44 -4.42
N ILE A 141 10.72 -10.47 -5.54
CA ILE A 141 11.29 -10.81 -6.86
C ILE A 141 12.40 -9.82 -7.23
N LEU A 142 12.16 -8.51 -7.08
CA LEU A 142 13.18 -7.48 -7.34
C LEU A 142 14.43 -7.66 -6.47
N LEU A 143 14.26 -8.01 -5.20
CA LEU A 143 15.37 -8.31 -4.28
C LEU A 143 16.15 -9.55 -4.68
N ALA A 144 15.46 -10.61 -5.14
CA ALA A 144 16.07 -11.85 -5.59
C ALA A 144 16.86 -11.67 -6.90
N VAL A 145 16.29 -11.00 -7.88
CA VAL A 145 16.94 -10.69 -9.17
C VAL A 145 18.19 -9.83 -8.94
N ARG A 146 18.11 -8.85 -8.05
CA ARG A 146 19.26 -8.00 -7.72
C ARG A 146 20.45 -8.79 -7.17
N LYS A 147 20.22 -9.85 -6.39
CA LYS A 147 21.29 -10.71 -5.86
C LYS A 147 22.04 -11.44 -6.98
N ARG A 148 21.34 -11.85 -8.06
CA ARG A 148 21.95 -12.57 -9.20
C ARG A 148 22.84 -11.68 -10.06
N VAL A 149 22.51 -10.40 -10.20
CA VAL A 149 23.28 -9.45 -11.04
C VAL A 149 24.59 -9.00 -10.36
N LYS A 150 24.77 -9.27 -9.06
CA LYS A 150 26.02 -8.92 -8.31
C LYS A 150 27.01 -10.08 -8.20
N LYS A 151 26.67 -11.27 -8.66
CA LYS A 151 27.61 -12.40 -8.83
C LYS A 151 28.14 -12.41 -10.26
#